data_1941223ca285cb9289a45c34a71f0e50
#
_entry.id   1941223ca285cb9289a45c34a71f0e50
#
_cell.length_a   1.000
_cell.length_b   1.000
_cell.length_c   1.000
_cell.angle_alpha   90.00
_cell.angle_beta   90.00
_cell.angle_gamma   90.00
#
_symmetry.space_group_name_H-M   'P 1'
#
loop_
_entity.id
_entity.type
_entity.pdbx_description
1 polymer ?
#
loop_
_entity_poly.entity_id
_entity_poly.type
_entity_poly.pdbx_seq_one_letter_code
_entity_poly.pdbx_strand_id
1 'polypeptide(L)'
;MNAKNATVPAAAGITPADEIEATIASTKFIDIHGHCTEFELPPVYLKGKRPLCVPEDLLAHYDRLDVEKGVILALCNPENFIGGMSTEQILRVCAQAPDRFIPSVGADPRGLGNNAFGDFEFLFKWYRDKGCRICGEVCANLHFLDPRVQNYFMGCEAAGLPLTFHVAADENWLYGLVDERGLPELEMCLQRFPNLRFVGHSQAFWCEIGTYRSWDDRAGLPAGPVEEGRIPELMRKYPNLYGDLSAGSGNNALARDLDYAGKFLTEFQDRLLFGLDICAPEGYISPLGETMRTLLRTRRITPAVYRKVCRENQIKLLGLD
;
A
#
# COMPACT_ATOMS: atom_id res chain seq x y z
N MET A 1 2.38 44.95 -36.31
CA MET A 1 2.91 43.58 -36.31
C MET A 1 3.76 43.41 -35.06
N ASN A 2 3.18 42.88 -34.00
CA ASN A 2 3.91 42.61 -32.73
C ASN A 2 4.07 41.13 -32.58
N ALA A 3 5.32 40.67 -32.76
CA ALA A 3 5.72 39.33 -32.45
C ALA A 3 5.73 39.11 -30.91
N LYS A 4 4.86 38.28 -30.40
CA LYS A 4 4.85 37.89 -28.99
C LYS A 4 6.06 36.92 -28.81
N ASN A 5 7.01 37.35 -28.00
CA ASN A 5 8.07 36.48 -27.48
C ASN A 5 7.44 35.36 -26.66
N ALA A 6 7.46 34.14 -27.19
CA ALA A 6 7.20 32.94 -26.42
C ALA A 6 8.43 32.71 -25.54
N THR A 7 8.30 32.91 -24.25
CA THR A 7 9.29 32.49 -23.25
C THR A 7 9.39 30.96 -23.23
N VAL A 8 10.52 30.45 -23.67
CA VAL A 8 10.92 29.04 -23.49
C VAL A 8 10.98 28.78 -21.98
N PRO A 9 10.33 27.73 -21.45
CA PRO A 9 10.47 27.40 -20.03
C PRO A 9 11.94 27.09 -19.73
N ALA A 10 12.46 27.71 -18.66
CA ALA A 10 13.82 27.49 -18.19
C ALA A 10 14.06 25.98 -18.00
N ALA A 11 15.19 25.50 -18.52
CA ALA A 11 15.65 24.15 -18.30
C ALA A 11 15.68 23.89 -16.80
N ALA A 12 14.98 22.85 -16.33
CA ALA A 12 15.03 22.41 -14.96
C ALA A 12 16.49 22.15 -14.59
N GLY A 13 17.05 22.94 -13.65
CA GLY A 13 18.44 22.84 -13.24
C GLY A 13 18.75 21.42 -12.75
N ILE A 14 19.96 20.94 -13.08
CA ILE A 14 20.42 19.61 -12.61
C ILE A 14 20.54 19.68 -11.06
N THR A 15 19.81 18.82 -10.33
CA THR A 15 19.88 18.72 -8.88
C THR A 15 21.33 18.42 -8.45
N PRO A 16 21.95 19.23 -7.57
CA PRO A 16 23.29 18.97 -7.09
C PRO A 16 23.41 17.65 -6.33
N ALA A 17 24.56 16.97 -6.41
CA ALA A 17 24.77 15.70 -5.73
C ALA A 17 24.64 15.84 -4.20
N ASP A 18 25.11 16.95 -3.62
CA ASP A 18 25.00 17.23 -2.19
C ASP A 18 23.55 17.37 -1.73
N GLU A 19 22.67 17.95 -2.54
CA GLU A 19 21.23 18.03 -2.27
C GLU A 19 20.57 16.65 -2.27
N ILE A 20 21.00 15.77 -3.18
CA ILE A 20 20.51 14.38 -3.26
C ILE A 20 20.85 13.63 -1.96
N GLU A 21 22.11 13.63 -1.56
CA GLU A 21 22.53 12.90 -0.34
C GLU A 21 21.95 13.54 0.94
N ALA A 22 21.84 14.86 1.00
CA ALA A 22 21.16 15.55 2.09
C ALA A 22 19.68 15.16 2.18
N THR A 23 18.98 15.03 1.03
CA THR A 23 17.60 14.58 0.98
C THR A 23 17.47 13.15 1.48
N ILE A 24 18.34 12.24 1.06
CA ILE A 24 18.36 10.84 1.52
C ILE A 24 18.58 10.79 3.05
N ALA A 25 19.56 11.52 3.54
CA ALA A 25 19.91 11.51 4.95
C ALA A 25 18.83 12.11 5.87
N SER A 26 18.07 13.08 5.37
CA SER A 26 17.06 13.79 6.16
C SER A 26 15.65 13.17 6.06
N THR A 27 15.39 12.31 5.07
CA THR A 27 14.07 11.72 4.84
C THR A 27 13.99 10.34 5.50
N LYS A 28 13.37 10.27 6.69
CA LYS A 28 12.99 9.00 7.30
C LYS A 28 11.75 8.46 6.63
N PHE A 29 11.70 7.14 6.40
CA PHE A 29 10.57 6.49 5.76
C PHE A 29 9.37 6.39 6.71
N ILE A 30 8.15 6.46 6.15
CA ILE A 30 6.93 6.02 6.82
C ILE A 30 6.41 4.82 6.04
N ASP A 31 6.33 3.68 6.73
CA ASP A 31 5.85 2.42 6.16
C ASP A 31 4.32 2.37 6.19
N ILE A 32 3.68 2.26 5.01
CA ILE A 32 2.21 2.15 4.94
C ILE A 32 1.71 0.73 5.22
N HIS A 33 2.61 -0.28 5.26
CA HIS A 33 2.23 -1.68 5.27
C HIS A 33 3.21 -2.53 6.09
N GLY A 34 2.81 -2.89 7.28
CA GLY A 34 3.53 -3.83 8.14
C GLY A 34 2.57 -4.71 8.93
N HIS A 35 3.02 -5.90 9.31
CA HIS A 35 2.25 -6.85 10.10
C HIS A 35 2.98 -7.20 11.38
N CYS A 36 2.24 -7.20 12.49
CA CYS A 36 2.81 -7.47 13.79
C CYS A 36 1.75 -8.06 14.73
N THR A 37 2.07 -9.13 15.43
CA THR A 37 1.18 -9.75 16.41
C THR A 37 1.56 -9.38 17.84
N GLU A 38 0.61 -9.50 18.77
CA GLU A 38 0.82 -9.19 20.18
C GLU A 38 1.80 -10.17 20.86
N PHE A 39 1.84 -11.41 20.38
CA PHE A 39 2.69 -12.48 20.88
C PHE A 39 3.08 -13.44 19.74
N GLU A 40 4.11 -14.24 19.96
CA GLU A 40 4.58 -15.21 18.97
C GLU A 40 3.49 -16.20 18.56
N LEU A 41 3.29 -16.34 17.24
CA LEU A 41 2.41 -17.35 16.68
C LEU A 41 3.14 -18.69 16.45
N PRO A 42 2.42 -19.83 16.52
CA PRO A 42 3.04 -21.13 16.30
C PRO A 42 3.61 -21.25 14.88
N PRO A 43 4.82 -21.82 14.70
CA PRO A 43 5.51 -21.90 13.42
C PRO A 43 4.98 -23.03 12.53
N VAL A 44 3.67 -23.10 12.35
CA VAL A 44 2.99 -24.23 11.70
C VAL A 44 3.21 -24.25 10.18
N TYR A 45 3.26 -23.07 9.56
CA TYR A 45 3.24 -22.93 8.10
C TYR A 45 4.60 -22.74 7.45
N LEU A 46 5.59 -22.21 8.14
CA LEU A 46 6.87 -21.80 7.57
C LEU A 46 8.04 -22.71 7.97
N LYS A 47 7.81 -24.02 8.05
CA LYS A 47 8.86 -25.02 8.37
C LYS A 47 9.64 -24.68 9.65
N GLY A 48 8.93 -24.32 10.71
CA GLY A 48 9.51 -24.00 12.01
C GLY A 48 9.90 -22.51 12.18
N LYS A 49 9.61 -21.64 11.21
CA LYS A 49 9.81 -20.20 11.34
C LYS A 49 8.54 -19.49 11.82
N ARG A 50 8.70 -18.41 12.56
CA ARG A 50 7.58 -17.58 12.98
C ARG A 50 6.93 -16.91 11.77
N PRO A 51 5.59 -16.97 11.63
CA PRO A 51 4.90 -16.39 10.46
C PRO A 51 4.80 -14.86 10.50
N LEU A 52 4.74 -14.27 11.72
CA LEU A 52 4.62 -12.82 11.89
C LEU A 52 5.59 -12.32 12.96
N CYS A 53 5.99 -11.06 12.83
CA CYS A 53 6.77 -10.33 13.80
C CYS A 53 5.97 -10.10 15.09
N VAL A 54 6.67 -9.99 16.20
CA VAL A 54 6.21 -9.27 17.39
C VAL A 54 6.80 -7.84 17.39
N PRO A 55 6.35 -6.92 18.28
CA PRO A 55 6.79 -5.53 18.25
C PRO A 55 8.31 -5.34 18.21
N GLU A 56 9.07 -6.10 18.99
CA GLU A 56 10.52 -5.99 19.07
C GLU A 56 11.18 -6.35 17.73
N ASP A 57 10.69 -7.36 17.02
CA ASP A 57 11.23 -7.77 15.73
C ASP A 57 11.01 -6.67 14.68
N LEU A 58 9.78 -6.14 14.61
CA LEU A 58 9.43 -5.13 13.62
C LEU A 58 10.16 -3.81 13.88
N LEU A 59 10.30 -3.40 15.14
CA LEU A 59 11.10 -2.23 15.53
C LEU A 59 12.56 -2.39 15.16
N ALA A 60 13.16 -3.57 15.36
CA ALA A 60 14.53 -3.84 14.96
C ALA A 60 14.73 -3.75 13.43
N HIS A 61 13.72 -4.17 12.63
CA HIS A 61 13.73 -3.95 11.20
C HIS A 61 13.61 -2.45 10.85
N TYR A 62 12.70 -1.72 11.47
CA TYR A 62 12.49 -0.31 11.22
C TYR A 62 13.74 0.53 11.54
N ASP A 63 14.41 0.26 12.65
CA ASP A 63 15.65 0.97 13.03
C ASP A 63 16.77 0.74 12.01
N ARG A 64 16.89 -0.48 11.47
CA ARG A 64 17.89 -0.82 10.46
C ARG A 64 17.58 -0.22 9.08
N LEU A 65 16.30 0.01 8.77
CA LEU A 65 15.83 0.42 7.45
C LEU A 65 15.49 1.90 7.34
N ASP A 66 15.82 2.72 8.34
CA ASP A 66 15.50 4.15 8.41
C ASP A 66 13.99 4.44 8.43
N VAL A 67 13.16 3.51 8.94
CA VAL A 67 11.73 3.71 9.09
C VAL A 67 11.44 4.41 10.43
N GLU A 68 10.84 5.59 10.38
CA GLU A 68 10.45 6.34 11.57
C GLU A 68 9.24 5.72 12.26
N LYS A 69 8.23 5.41 11.49
CA LYS A 69 7.00 4.76 11.95
C LYS A 69 6.30 3.99 10.83
N GLY A 70 5.42 3.09 11.19
CA GLY A 70 4.65 2.35 10.20
C GLY A 70 3.25 1.98 10.65
N VAL A 71 2.39 1.74 9.66
CA VAL A 71 1.05 1.22 9.87
C VAL A 71 1.14 -0.27 10.19
N ILE A 72 0.43 -0.69 11.21
CA ILE A 72 0.21 -2.11 11.51
C ILE A 72 -1.16 -2.49 10.93
N LEU A 73 -1.14 -3.20 9.80
CA LEU A 73 -2.36 -3.66 9.13
C LEU A 73 -2.89 -4.94 9.77
N ALA A 74 -4.19 -4.96 9.98
CA ALA A 74 -4.89 -6.10 10.53
C ALA A 74 -5.09 -7.19 9.46
N LEU A 75 -5.00 -8.45 9.85
CA LEU A 75 -5.28 -9.63 9.03
C LEU A 75 -6.47 -10.38 9.62
N CYS A 76 -7.68 -9.94 9.31
CA CYS A 76 -8.92 -10.42 9.94
C CYS A 76 -9.71 -11.41 9.09
N ASN A 77 -9.31 -11.65 7.85
CA ASN A 77 -10.07 -12.48 6.94
C ASN A 77 -9.78 -13.97 7.17
N PRO A 78 -10.78 -14.87 7.05
CA PRO A 78 -10.59 -16.31 7.23
C PRO A 78 -9.55 -16.96 6.33
N GLU A 79 -9.27 -16.36 5.18
CA GLU A 79 -8.24 -16.80 4.23
C GLU A 79 -6.83 -16.53 4.73
N ASN A 80 -6.67 -15.65 5.68
CA ASN A 80 -5.39 -15.37 6.30
C ASN A 80 -4.99 -16.50 7.26
N PHE A 81 -3.71 -16.55 7.59
CA PHE A 81 -3.15 -17.58 8.45
C PHE A 81 -3.84 -17.69 9.82
N ILE A 82 -3.63 -18.81 10.49
CA ILE A 82 -3.95 -18.98 11.91
C ILE A 82 -3.34 -17.81 12.69
N GLY A 83 -4.18 -17.13 13.48
CA GLY A 83 -3.78 -15.99 14.27
C GLY A 83 -4.03 -14.65 13.61
N GLY A 84 -5.06 -14.55 12.77
CA GLY A 84 -5.57 -13.28 12.28
C GLY A 84 -5.71 -12.27 13.43
N MET A 85 -5.33 -11.01 13.17
CA MET A 85 -5.30 -9.97 14.19
C MET A 85 -6.57 -9.14 14.17
N SER A 86 -7.30 -9.14 15.28
CA SER A 86 -8.42 -8.21 15.46
C SER A 86 -7.92 -6.76 15.64
N THR A 87 -8.81 -5.81 15.42
CA THR A 87 -8.51 -4.38 15.68
C THR A 87 -8.03 -4.15 17.12
N GLU A 88 -8.61 -4.85 18.10
CA GLU A 88 -8.22 -4.70 19.50
C GLU A 88 -6.80 -5.20 19.77
N GLN A 89 -6.37 -6.27 19.09
CA GLN A 89 -4.97 -6.72 19.16
C GLN A 89 -4.04 -5.70 18.51
N ILE A 90 -4.40 -5.12 17.36
CA ILE A 90 -3.64 -4.04 16.72
C ILE A 90 -3.50 -2.84 17.67
N LEU A 91 -4.57 -2.42 18.31
CA LEU A 91 -4.51 -1.31 19.27
C LEU A 91 -3.55 -1.61 20.45
N ARG A 92 -3.54 -2.85 20.96
CA ARG A 92 -2.60 -3.26 22.03
C ARG A 92 -1.15 -3.33 21.54
N VAL A 93 -0.92 -3.81 20.32
CA VAL A 93 0.41 -3.80 19.67
C VAL A 93 0.89 -2.37 19.53
N CYS A 94 0.07 -1.49 18.98
CA CYS A 94 0.45 -0.09 18.76
C CYS A 94 0.67 0.68 20.08
N ALA A 95 -0.04 0.32 21.15
CA ALA A 95 0.17 0.91 22.46
C ALA A 95 1.54 0.57 23.09
N GLN A 96 2.23 -0.47 22.63
CA GLN A 96 3.59 -0.79 23.08
C GLN A 96 4.66 0.15 22.50
N ALA A 97 4.40 0.75 21.33
CA ALA A 97 5.28 1.71 20.67
C ALA A 97 4.47 2.82 19.97
N PRO A 98 3.77 3.68 20.72
CA PRO A 98 2.79 4.63 20.16
C PRO A 98 3.39 5.68 19.23
N ASP A 99 4.69 5.99 19.37
CA ASP A 99 5.41 6.92 18.50
C ASP A 99 5.92 6.25 17.20
N ARG A 100 5.87 4.91 17.14
CA ARG A 100 6.43 4.11 16.06
C ARG A 100 5.35 3.36 15.26
N PHE A 101 4.24 3.01 15.87
CA PHE A 101 3.17 2.21 15.26
C PHE A 101 1.88 3.00 15.10
N ILE A 102 1.26 2.86 13.94
CA ILE A 102 -0.01 3.50 13.57
C ILE A 102 -1.06 2.40 13.41
N PRO A 103 -2.15 2.41 14.20
CA PRO A 103 -3.14 1.34 14.15
C PRO A 103 -4.04 1.43 12.92
N SER A 104 -4.38 0.27 12.36
CA SER A 104 -5.45 0.08 11.38
C SER A 104 -6.72 -0.48 12.00
N VAL A 105 -7.82 -0.40 11.25
CA VAL A 105 -9.06 -1.13 11.54
C VAL A 105 -9.11 -2.38 10.68
N GLY A 106 -9.28 -3.54 11.31
CA GLY A 106 -9.51 -4.81 10.63
C GLY A 106 -10.93 -5.32 10.83
N ALA A 107 -11.57 -5.72 9.74
CA ALA A 107 -12.82 -6.44 9.76
C ALA A 107 -12.94 -7.30 8.49
N ASP A 108 -13.69 -8.38 8.57
CA ASP A 108 -14.06 -9.16 7.40
C ASP A 108 -15.38 -8.64 6.83
N PRO A 109 -15.54 -8.50 5.51
CA PRO A 109 -16.82 -8.09 4.90
C PRO A 109 -18.00 -9.01 5.25
N ARG A 110 -17.72 -10.27 5.64
CA ARG A 110 -18.71 -11.25 6.13
C ARG A 110 -18.99 -11.10 7.64
N GLY A 111 -18.26 -10.24 8.31
CA GLY A 111 -18.53 -9.90 9.72
C GLY A 111 -19.90 -9.24 9.90
N LEU A 112 -20.29 -9.01 11.15
CA LEU A 112 -21.57 -8.38 11.50
C LEU A 112 -22.80 -9.10 10.89
N GLY A 113 -22.76 -10.45 10.82
CA GLY A 113 -23.89 -11.28 10.42
C GLY A 113 -23.81 -11.90 9.03
N ASN A 114 -22.69 -11.82 8.33
CA ASN A 114 -22.48 -12.38 6.99
C ASN A 114 -23.55 -11.94 5.97
N ASN A 115 -23.90 -10.68 6.00
CA ASN A 115 -24.86 -10.06 5.10
C ASN A 115 -24.42 -8.66 4.65
N ALA A 116 -25.17 -8.04 3.75
CA ALA A 116 -24.85 -6.71 3.21
C ALA A 116 -25.38 -5.54 4.07
N PHE A 117 -25.78 -5.78 5.31
CA PHE A 117 -26.45 -4.80 6.19
C PHE A 117 -25.71 -4.59 7.52
N GLY A 118 -24.51 -5.17 7.68
CA GLY A 118 -23.69 -4.94 8.86
C GLY A 118 -23.35 -3.45 9.00
N ASP A 119 -23.44 -2.91 10.23
CA ASP A 119 -23.17 -1.50 10.50
C ASP A 119 -21.67 -1.22 10.57
N PHE A 120 -21.00 -1.33 9.42
CA PHE A 120 -19.58 -1.01 9.27
C PHE A 120 -19.30 0.48 9.48
N GLU A 121 -20.25 1.37 9.17
CA GLU A 121 -20.09 2.80 9.41
C GLU A 121 -19.86 3.08 10.89
N PHE A 122 -20.74 2.54 11.78
CA PHE A 122 -20.58 2.68 13.22
C PHE A 122 -19.26 2.07 13.69
N LEU A 123 -18.95 0.83 13.27
CA LEU A 123 -17.74 0.12 13.65
C LEU A 123 -16.47 0.91 13.31
N PHE A 124 -16.37 1.40 12.09
CA PHE A 124 -15.17 2.10 11.63
C PHE A 124 -15.02 3.49 12.24
N LYS A 125 -16.12 4.22 12.44
CA LYS A 125 -16.09 5.47 13.20
C LYS A 125 -15.63 5.24 14.64
N TRP A 126 -16.14 4.17 15.29
CA TRP A 126 -15.74 3.81 16.65
C TRP A 126 -14.23 3.60 16.78
N TYR A 127 -13.62 2.83 15.86
CA TYR A 127 -12.18 2.56 15.91
C TYR A 127 -11.34 3.74 15.40
N ARG A 128 -11.81 4.51 14.44
CA ARG A 128 -11.19 5.79 14.08
C ARG A 128 -11.04 6.70 15.31
N ASP A 129 -12.10 6.83 16.10
CA ASP A 129 -12.11 7.64 17.31
C ASP A 129 -11.21 7.05 18.43
N LYS A 130 -10.79 5.79 18.31
CA LYS A 130 -9.74 5.14 19.13
C LYS A 130 -8.33 5.29 18.58
N GLY A 131 -8.16 5.99 17.46
CA GLY A 131 -6.86 6.31 16.89
C GLY A 131 -6.49 5.53 15.62
N CYS A 132 -7.32 4.60 15.14
CA CYS A 132 -7.08 3.94 13.86
C CYS A 132 -7.14 4.93 12.70
N ARG A 133 -6.24 4.79 11.73
CA ARG A 133 -6.04 5.75 10.64
C ARG A 133 -6.36 5.21 9.25
N ILE A 134 -6.52 3.91 9.09
CA ILE A 134 -6.75 3.22 7.82
C ILE A 134 -7.51 1.93 8.07
N CYS A 135 -8.30 1.46 7.11
CA CYS A 135 -8.93 0.15 7.12
C CYS A 135 -8.05 -0.86 6.36
N GLY A 136 -8.03 -2.11 6.81
CA GLY A 136 -7.36 -3.19 6.09
C GLY A 136 -6.13 -3.75 6.83
N GLU A 137 -5.45 -4.66 6.21
CA GLU A 137 -5.54 -5.08 4.80
C GLU A 137 -6.77 -5.96 4.57
N VAL A 138 -7.58 -5.65 3.54
CA VAL A 138 -8.72 -6.50 3.18
C VAL A 138 -8.24 -7.60 2.23
N CYS A 139 -8.23 -8.83 2.76
CA CYS A 139 -7.76 -10.03 2.10
C CYS A 139 -8.87 -11.06 1.84
N ALA A 140 -10.14 -10.69 2.02
CA ALA A 140 -11.27 -11.59 1.78
C ALA A 140 -11.30 -12.05 0.32
N ASN A 141 -11.41 -13.37 0.08
CA ASN A 141 -11.57 -13.91 -1.26
C ASN A 141 -13.03 -13.79 -1.70
N LEU A 142 -13.42 -12.55 -1.98
CA LEU A 142 -14.74 -12.14 -2.46
C LEU A 142 -14.56 -11.17 -3.63
N HIS A 143 -15.51 -11.15 -4.55
CA HIS A 143 -15.53 -10.14 -5.60
C HIS A 143 -15.65 -8.72 -5.07
N PHE A 144 -15.02 -7.74 -5.73
CA PHE A 144 -15.19 -6.33 -5.38
C PHE A 144 -16.66 -5.91 -5.36
N LEU A 145 -17.48 -6.48 -6.24
CA LEU A 145 -18.92 -6.19 -6.34
C LEU A 145 -19.80 -7.05 -5.42
N ASP A 146 -19.24 -7.95 -4.62
CA ASP A 146 -20.02 -8.68 -3.61
C ASP A 146 -20.75 -7.67 -2.70
N PRO A 147 -22.06 -7.82 -2.45
CA PRO A 147 -22.82 -6.85 -1.65
C PRO A 147 -22.25 -6.59 -0.24
N ARG A 148 -21.56 -7.57 0.34
CA ARG A 148 -20.89 -7.44 1.65
C ARG A 148 -19.64 -6.56 1.56
N VAL A 149 -18.85 -6.73 0.48
CA VAL A 149 -17.69 -5.89 0.17
C VAL A 149 -18.13 -4.46 -0.12
N GLN A 150 -19.21 -4.29 -0.86
CA GLN A 150 -19.79 -2.97 -1.15
C GLN A 150 -20.27 -2.26 0.12
N ASN A 151 -20.89 -2.99 1.05
CA ASN A 151 -21.29 -2.46 2.36
C ASN A 151 -20.07 -2.08 3.22
N TYR A 152 -19.01 -2.87 3.16
CA TYR A 152 -17.74 -2.55 3.83
C TYR A 152 -17.13 -1.25 3.28
N PHE A 153 -17.07 -1.07 1.95
CA PHE A 153 -16.55 0.15 1.32
C PHE A 153 -17.39 1.38 1.68
N MET A 154 -18.70 1.25 1.72
CA MET A 154 -19.60 2.31 2.17
C MET A 154 -19.28 2.73 3.62
N GLY A 155 -19.02 1.77 4.50
CA GLY A 155 -18.61 2.05 5.87
C GLY A 155 -17.27 2.76 5.97
N CYS A 156 -16.26 2.37 5.17
CA CYS A 156 -14.96 3.06 5.10
C CYS A 156 -15.10 4.49 4.61
N GLU A 157 -15.87 4.71 3.55
CA GLU A 157 -16.12 6.05 3.00
C GLU A 157 -16.82 6.95 4.02
N ALA A 158 -17.90 6.46 4.66
CA ALA A 158 -18.64 7.18 5.68
C ALA A 158 -17.82 7.50 6.94
N ALA A 159 -16.85 6.64 7.27
CA ALA A 159 -15.89 6.89 8.35
C ALA A 159 -14.75 7.84 7.95
N GLY A 160 -14.57 8.11 6.64
CA GLY A 160 -13.49 8.93 6.12
C GLY A 160 -12.11 8.26 6.22
N LEU A 161 -12.06 6.93 6.39
CA LEU A 161 -10.82 6.16 6.47
C LEU A 161 -10.39 5.69 5.09
N PRO A 162 -9.10 5.80 4.71
CA PRO A 162 -8.58 5.10 3.54
C PRO A 162 -8.66 3.58 3.74
N LEU A 163 -8.58 2.85 2.63
CA LEU A 163 -8.73 1.40 2.61
C LEU A 163 -7.56 0.75 1.87
N THR A 164 -6.75 -0.08 2.55
CA THR A 164 -5.80 -0.98 1.90
C THR A 164 -6.46 -2.31 1.56
N PHE A 165 -6.29 -2.76 0.32
CA PHE A 165 -6.83 -4.02 -0.16
C PHE A 165 -5.81 -4.82 -0.96
N HIS A 166 -5.87 -6.14 -0.81
CA HIS A 166 -5.14 -7.12 -1.61
C HIS A 166 -6.00 -7.56 -2.81
N VAL A 167 -5.43 -7.61 -4.00
CA VAL A 167 -6.10 -8.20 -5.17
C VAL A 167 -5.62 -9.64 -5.33
N ALA A 168 -6.56 -10.60 -5.34
CA ALA A 168 -6.27 -12.00 -5.64
C ALA A 168 -5.93 -12.18 -7.13
N ALA A 169 -5.08 -13.16 -7.43
CA ALA A 169 -4.77 -13.48 -8.82
C ALA A 169 -5.98 -14.10 -9.54
N ASP A 170 -6.79 -14.87 -8.83
CA ASP A 170 -8.08 -15.42 -9.28
C ASP A 170 -8.97 -15.82 -8.07
N GLU A 171 -10.18 -16.33 -8.34
CA GLU A 171 -11.15 -16.77 -7.33
C GLU A 171 -10.66 -17.94 -6.45
N ASN A 172 -9.69 -18.71 -6.92
CA ASN A 172 -9.16 -19.85 -6.20
C ASN A 172 -7.83 -19.54 -5.51
N TRP A 173 -7.41 -18.28 -5.53
CA TRP A 173 -6.20 -17.85 -4.84
C TRP A 173 -6.41 -17.80 -3.33
N LEU A 174 -5.33 -17.89 -2.57
CA LEU A 174 -5.41 -18.05 -1.12
C LEU A 174 -6.14 -16.91 -0.41
N TYR A 175 -5.95 -15.66 -0.85
CA TYR A 175 -6.55 -14.46 -0.24
C TYR A 175 -6.53 -13.28 -1.22
N GLY A 176 -7.32 -12.26 -0.90
CA GLY A 176 -7.46 -11.02 -1.66
C GLY A 176 -8.83 -10.87 -2.33
N LEU A 177 -9.20 -9.63 -2.62
CA LEU A 177 -10.41 -9.34 -3.38
C LEU A 177 -10.26 -9.79 -4.84
N VAL A 178 -11.30 -10.42 -5.35
CA VAL A 178 -11.32 -11.00 -6.70
C VAL A 178 -11.74 -9.96 -7.72
N ASP A 179 -10.98 -9.87 -8.80
CA ASP A 179 -11.32 -9.10 -10.00
C ASP A 179 -10.74 -9.77 -11.24
N GLU A 180 -11.34 -9.48 -12.38
CA GLU A 180 -10.83 -9.93 -13.66
C GLU A 180 -9.58 -9.13 -14.08
N ARG A 181 -8.91 -9.60 -15.14
CA ARG A 181 -7.84 -8.87 -15.80
C ARG A 181 -8.32 -7.49 -16.24
N GLY A 182 -7.52 -6.46 -15.96
CA GLY A 182 -7.86 -5.07 -16.24
C GLY A 182 -8.70 -4.40 -15.15
N LEU A 183 -8.98 -5.10 -14.05
CA LEU A 183 -9.62 -4.58 -12.84
C LEU A 183 -10.95 -3.84 -13.08
N PRO A 184 -11.91 -4.44 -13.85
CA PRO A 184 -13.18 -3.79 -14.16
C PRO A 184 -14.06 -3.54 -12.93
N GLU A 185 -14.07 -4.46 -11.96
CA GLU A 185 -14.88 -4.31 -10.75
C GLU A 185 -14.29 -3.24 -9.81
N LEU A 186 -12.96 -3.18 -9.69
CA LEU A 186 -12.29 -2.08 -8.99
C LEU A 186 -12.64 -0.73 -9.64
N GLU A 187 -12.63 -0.64 -10.97
CA GLU A 187 -13.02 0.59 -11.67
C GLU A 187 -14.44 1.02 -11.31
N MET A 188 -15.40 0.09 -11.26
CA MET A 188 -16.78 0.38 -10.83
C MET A 188 -16.82 0.87 -9.37
N CYS A 189 -16.00 0.31 -8.49
CA CYS A 189 -15.89 0.75 -7.10
C CYS A 189 -15.31 2.16 -6.98
N LEU A 190 -14.27 2.49 -7.75
CA LEU A 190 -13.69 3.83 -7.80
C LEU A 190 -14.71 4.90 -8.22
N GLN A 191 -15.61 4.56 -9.15
CA GLN A 191 -16.71 5.43 -9.57
C GLN A 191 -17.78 5.57 -8.50
N ARG A 192 -18.15 4.45 -7.86
CA ARG A 192 -19.24 4.38 -6.89
C ARG A 192 -18.91 5.06 -5.57
N PHE A 193 -17.64 4.99 -5.15
CA PHE A 193 -17.15 5.54 -3.88
C PHE A 193 -16.08 6.62 -4.13
N PRO A 194 -16.44 7.79 -4.67
CA PRO A 194 -15.48 8.81 -5.10
C PRO A 194 -14.72 9.47 -3.94
N ASN A 195 -15.22 9.38 -2.71
CA ASN A 195 -14.57 9.92 -1.52
C ASN A 195 -13.77 8.88 -0.73
N LEU A 196 -13.88 7.58 -1.08
CA LEU A 196 -13.05 6.54 -0.49
C LEU A 196 -11.69 6.53 -1.18
N ARG A 197 -10.63 6.64 -0.40
CA ARG A 197 -9.25 6.52 -0.88
C ARG A 197 -8.88 5.04 -0.88
N PHE A 198 -8.83 4.45 -2.07
CA PHE A 198 -8.46 3.06 -2.31
C PHE A 198 -6.94 2.93 -2.44
N VAL A 199 -6.31 2.15 -1.58
CA VAL A 199 -4.86 1.89 -1.57
C VAL A 199 -4.63 0.47 -2.06
N GLY A 200 -4.25 0.34 -3.34
CA GLY A 200 -4.08 -0.95 -4.01
C GLY A 200 -2.74 -1.59 -3.71
N HIS A 201 -2.78 -2.89 -3.44
CA HIS A 201 -1.64 -3.73 -3.10
C HIS A 201 -1.77 -5.12 -3.73
N SER A 202 -0.71 -5.82 -3.92
CA SER A 202 -0.50 -7.23 -4.31
C SER A 202 0.24 -7.45 -5.62
N GLN A 203 0.58 -8.71 -5.89
CA GLN A 203 1.14 -9.12 -7.18
C GLN A 203 0.17 -8.85 -8.33
N ALA A 204 -1.10 -9.23 -8.16
CA ALA A 204 -2.13 -9.06 -9.18
C ALA A 204 -2.43 -7.59 -9.46
N PHE A 205 -2.40 -6.72 -8.44
CA PHE A 205 -2.54 -5.28 -8.61
C PHE A 205 -1.34 -4.70 -9.39
N TRP A 206 -0.11 -4.96 -8.91
CA TRP A 206 1.09 -4.38 -9.51
C TRP A 206 1.48 -5.02 -10.85
N CYS A 207 0.98 -6.22 -11.17
CA CYS A 207 1.09 -6.77 -12.52
C CYS A 207 0.43 -5.86 -13.56
N GLU A 208 -0.69 -5.23 -13.20
CA GLU A 208 -1.47 -4.32 -14.06
C GLU A 208 -0.80 -2.94 -14.28
N ILE A 209 0.40 -2.68 -13.72
CA ILE A 209 1.19 -1.48 -14.09
C ILE A 209 1.64 -1.54 -15.54
N GLY A 210 1.83 -2.76 -16.06
CA GLY A 210 2.20 -3.01 -17.43
C GLY A 210 1.30 -4.06 -18.06
N THR A 211 1.44 -4.24 -19.39
CA THR A 211 0.81 -5.37 -20.07
C THR A 211 1.45 -6.68 -19.63
N TYR A 212 0.67 -7.71 -19.45
CA TYR A 212 1.14 -9.05 -19.09
C TYR A 212 0.41 -10.11 -19.92
N ARG A 213 0.99 -11.33 -20.03
CA ARG A 213 0.55 -12.33 -20.98
C ARG A 213 -0.01 -13.59 -20.35
N SER A 214 0.38 -13.90 -19.12
CA SER A 214 0.07 -15.17 -18.48
C SER A 214 -0.48 -15.01 -17.07
N TRP A 215 -1.09 -16.07 -16.56
CA TRP A 215 -1.48 -16.16 -15.15
C TRP A 215 -0.26 -16.12 -14.22
N ASP A 216 0.87 -16.73 -14.64
CA ASP A 216 2.11 -16.72 -13.88
C ASP A 216 2.64 -15.29 -13.68
N ASP A 217 2.46 -14.42 -14.68
CA ASP A 217 2.79 -13.00 -14.54
C ASP A 217 1.88 -12.32 -13.49
N ARG A 218 0.58 -12.63 -13.51
CA ARG A 218 -0.41 -12.04 -12.58
C ARG A 218 -0.19 -12.50 -11.13
N ALA A 219 0.16 -13.76 -10.93
CA ALA A 219 0.42 -14.34 -9.62
C ALA A 219 1.86 -14.11 -9.12
N GLY A 220 2.74 -13.62 -9.97
CA GLY A 220 4.18 -13.51 -9.73
C GLY A 220 4.74 -12.09 -9.83
N LEU A 221 5.97 -12.04 -10.31
CA LEU A 221 6.73 -10.81 -10.51
C LEU A 221 7.14 -10.72 -11.99
N PRO A 222 6.39 -10.01 -12.84
CA PRO A 222 6.70 -9.88 -14.27
C PRO A 222 8.10 -9.34 -14.51
N ALA A 223 8.79 -9.85 -15.52
CA ALA A 223 10.13 -9.42 -15.92
C ALA A 223 10.11 -8.51 -17.15
N GLY A 224 11.21 -7.76 -17.37
CA GLY A 224 11.43 -6.93 -18.53
C GLY A 224 10.79 -5.54 -18.44
N PRO A 225 10.96 -4.73 -19.51
CA PRO A 225 10.49 -3.35 -19.52
C PRO A 225 8.96 -3.26 -19.43
N VAL A 226 8.49 -2.13 -18.93
CA VAL A 226 7.06 -1.87 -18.72
C VAL A 226 6.45 -1.27 -19.99
N GLU A 227 5.59 -2.01 -20.66
CA GLU A 227 4.60 -1.44 -21.59
C GLU A 227 3.38 -1.07 -20.75
N GLU A 228 3.00 0.21 -20.73
CA GLU A 228 1.99 0.75 -19.84
C GLU A 228 0.68 -0.07 -19.86
N GLY A 229 0.21 -0.42 -18.68
CA GLY A 229 -0.97 -1.23 -18.45
C GLY A 229 -2.14 -0.45 -17.84
N ARG A 230 -2.97 -1.15 -17.09
CA ARG A 230 -4.25 -0.65 -16.59
C ARG A 230 -4.11 0.29 -15.38
N ILE A 231 -3.16 0.06 -14.48
CA ILE A 231 -3.02 0.89 -13.26
C ILE A 231 -2.75 2.37 -13.59
N PRO A 232 -1.82 2.74 -14.47
CA PRO A 232 -1.62 4.15 -14.85
C PRO A 232 -2.86 4.79 -15.45
N GLU A 233 -3.62 4.06 -16.27
CA GLU A 233 -4.88 4.54 -16.84
C GLU A 233 -5.91 4.83 -15.74
N LEU A 234 -6.13 3.88 -14.81
CA LEU A 234 -7.04 4.06 -13.69
C LEU A 234 -6.61 5.22 -12.79
N MET A 235 -5.32 5.35 -12.49
CA MET A 235 -4.81 6.45 -11.66
C MET A 235 -4.98 7.82 -12.32
N ARG A 236 -4.91 7.93 -13.65
CA ARG A 236 -5.22 9.19 -14.37
C ARG A 236 -6.69 9.54 -14.28
N LYS A 237 -7.55 8.53 -14.40
CA LYS A 237 -9.00 8.71 -14.44
C LYS A 237 -9.63 8.91 -13.06
N TYR A 238 -9.07 8.27 -12.02
CA TYR A 238 -9.64 8.25 -10.68
C TYR A 238 -8.67 8.79 -9.64
N PRO A 239 -8.91 9.99 -9.11
CA PRO A 239 -8.03 10.63 -8.12
C PRO A 239 -8.05 9.94 -6.75
N ASN A 240 -9.02 9.08 -6.51
CA ASN A 240 -9.18 8.29 -5.28
C ASN A 240 -8.45 6.94 -5.30
N LEU A 241 -7.73 6.59 -6.37
CA LEU A 241 -6.84 5.43 -6.42
C LEU A 241 -5.42 5.82 -6.01
N TYR A 242 -4.88 5.13 -5.01
CA TYR A 242 -3.53 5.19 -4.49
C TYR A 242 -2.82 3.86 -4.70
N GLY A 243 -1.50 3.88 -4.74
CA GLY A 243 -0.69 2.66 -4.85
C GLY A 243 0.22 2.47 -3.64
N ASP A 244 0.12 1.32 -2.99
CA ASP A 244 1.04 0.86 -1.97
C ASP A 244 2.17 0.07 -2.63
N LEU A 245 3.39 0.62 -2.58
CA LEU A 245 4.59 0.10 -3.23
C LEU A 245 5.29 -1.00 -2.42
N SER A 246 4.67 -1.51 -1.38
CA SER A 246 5.25 -2.52 -0.49
C SER A 246 5.45 -3.88 -1.15
N ALA A 247 6.05 -4.80 -0.40
CA ALA A 247 6.40 -6.15 -0.82
C ALA A 247 7.37 -6.24 -2.02
N GLY A 248 7.52 -7.45 -2.52
CA GLY A 248 8.26 -7.72 -3.75
C GLY A 248 7.55 -7.19 -4.99
N SER A 249 6.22 -7.15 -4.97
CA SER A 249 5.39 -6.75 -6.12
C SER A 249 5.49 -5.25 -6.41
N GLY A 250 5.34 -4.39 -5.39
CA GLY A 250 5.49 -2.95 -5.56
C GLY A 250 6.92 -2.56 -5.93
N ASN A 251 7.92 -3.17 -5.28
CA ASN A 251 9.31 -2.97 -5.68
C ASN A 251 9.58 -3.42 -7.12
N ASN A 252 9.05 -4.59 -7.54
CA ASN A 252 9.21 -5.10 -8.89
C ASN A 252 8.59 -4.17 -9.95
N ALA A 253 7.44 -3.58 -9.64
CA ALA A 253 6.78 -2.63 -10.52
C ALA A 253 7.70 -1.45 -10.91
N LEU A 254 8.61 -1.05 -10.00
CA LEU A 254 9.59 0.01 -10.22
C LEU A 254 10.95 -0.52 -10.69
N ALA A 255 11.50 -1.52 -10.01
CA ALA A 255 12.89 -1.94 -10.18
C ALA A 255 13.16 -2.63 -11.52
N ARG A 256 12.14 -3.25 -12.16
CA ARG A 256 12.30 -3.91 -13.46
C ARG A 256 12.51 -2.96 -14.63
N ASP A 257 12.12 -1.67 -14.47
CA ASP A 257 12.31 -0.62 -15.48
C ASP A 257 12.44 0.75 -14.79
N LEU A 258 13.66 1.14 -14.46
CA LEU A 258 13.91 2.38 -13.71
C LEU A 258 13.57 3.65 -14.52
N ASP A 259 13.61 3.60 -15.84
CA ASP A 259 13.27 4.76 -16.67
C ASP A 259 11.75 4.98 -16.72
N TYR A 260 10.99 3.90 -16.79
CA TYR A 260 9.54 3.95 -16.63
C TYR A 260 9.15 4.36 -15.18
N ALA A 261 9.79 3.76 -14.17
CA ALA A 261 9.56 4.07 -12.78
C ALA A 261 9.72 5.56 -12.45
N GLY A 262 10.75 6.21 -13.00
CA GLY A 262 10.95 7.65 -12.85
C GLY A 262 9.79 8.49 -13.37
N LYS A 263 9.25 8.13 -14.53
CA LYS A 263 8.07 8.79 -15.14
C LYS A 263 6.81 8.53 -14.29
N PHE A 264 6.56 7.28 -13.95
CA PHE A 264 5.40 6.85 -13.17
C PHE A 264 5.36 7.52 -11.79
N LEU A 265 6.48 7.48 -11.05
CA LEU A 265 6.59 8.15 -9.75
C LEU A 265 6.41 9.67 -9.83
N THR A 266 6.90 10.30 -10.90
CA THR A 266 6.75 11.74 -11.10
C THR A 266 5.30 12.11 -11.42
N GLU A 267 4.64 11.34 -12.28
CA GLU A 267 3.24 11.58 -12.66
C GLU A 267 2.29 11.39 -11.48
N PHE A 268 2.48 10.31 -10.71
CA PHE A 268 1.58 9.94 -9.61
C PHE A 268 2.16 10.24 -8.21
N GLN A 269 3.11 11.16 -8.12
CA GLN A 269 3.88 11.46 -6.93
C GLN A 269 3.07 11.76 -5.66
N ASP A 270 1.81 12.19 -5.80
CA ASP A 270 0.92 12.56 -4.69
C ASP A 270 0.05 11.40 -4.18
N ARG A 271 0.15 10.21 -4.82
CA ARG A 271 -0.73 9.06 -4.54
C ARG A 271 0.00 7.72 -4.47
N LEU A 272 1.34 7.73 -4.53
CA LEU A 272 2.17 6.55 -4.32
C LEU A 272 2.76 6.57 -2.91
N LEU A 273 2.75 5.41 -2.26
CA LEU A 273 3.05 5.27 -0.85
C LEU A 273 4.18 4.24 -0.67
N PHE A 274 5.23 4.64 0.03
CA PHE A 274 6.29 3.73 0.45
C PHE A 274 5.73 2.74 1.47
N GLY A 275 6.09 1.45 1.32
CA GLY A 275 5.77 0.39 2.24
C GLY A 275 6.76 -0.77 2.12
N LEU A 276 6.81 -1.63 3.13
CA LEU A 276 7.74 -2.76 3.18
C LEU A 276 7.04 -4.11 3.18
N ASP A 277 5.86 -4.22 3.77
CA ASP A 277 5.12 -5.47 3.98
C ASP A 277 5.97 -6.50 4.76
N ILE A 278 6.57 -6.02 5.86
CA ILE A 278 7.32 -6.92 6.73
C ILE A 278 6.34 -7.75 7.52
N CYS A 279 6.34 -9.06 7.27
CA CYS A 279 5.53 -10.04 7.98
C CYS A 279 6.35 -10.76 9.05
N ALA A 280 7.40 -11.46 8.68
CA ALA A 280 8.12 -12.38 9.54
C ALA A 280 9.51 -11.84 9.95
N PRO A 281 10.02 -12.17 11.14
CA PRO A 281 11.33 -11.69 11.61
C PRO A 281 12.49 -12.13 10.72
N GLU A 282 12.37 -13.29 10.08
CA GLU A 282 13.36 -13.83 9.14
C GLU A 282 12.80 -13.89 7.70
N GLY A 283 11.78 -13.07 7.40
CA GLY A 283 11.10 -13.04 6.12
C GLY A 283 11.83 -12.24 5.05
N TYR A 284 11.20 -12.18 3.88
CA TYR A 284 11.61 -11.29 2.81
C TYR A 284 11.44 -9.83 3.22
N ILE A 285 12.45 -9.04 2.95
CA ILE A 285 12.40 -7.59 3.12
C ILE A 285 12.52 -6.95 1.75
N SER A 286 11.54 -6.15 1.38
CA SER A 286 11.53 -5.43 0.13
C SER A 286 12.70 -4.46 0.01
N PRO A 287 13.50 -4.50 -1.07
CA PRO A 287 14.57 -3.55 -1.30
C PRO A 287 14.08 -2.17 -1.79
N LEU A 288 12.81 -1.85 -1.61
CA LEU A 288 12.20 -0.62 -2.12
C LEU A 288 12.95 0.64 -1.67
N GLY A 289 13.45 0.68 -0.42
CA GLY A 289 14.24 1.82 0.06
C GLY A 289 15.46 2.09 -0.81
N GLU A 290 16.20 1.04 -1.21
CA GLU A 290 17.37 1.17 -2.10
C GLU A 290 16.96 1.49 -3.54
N THR A 291 15.84 0.96 -4.01
CA THR A 291 15.27 1.31 -5.32
C THR A 291 14.96 2.81 -5.37
N MET A 292 14.29 3.35 -4.35
CA MET A 292 13.97 4.78 -4.25
C MET A 292 15.23 5.67 -4.18
N ARG A 293 16.24 5.28 -3.38
CA ARG A 293 17.54 5.97 -3.31
C ARG A 293 18.27 5.94 -4.66
N THR A 294 18.23 4.81 -5.36
CA THR A 294 18.82 4.65 -6.70
C THR A 294 18.14 5.56 -7.72
N LEU A 295 16.81 5.62 -7.74
CA LEU A 295 16.04 6.51 -8.63
C LEU A 295 16.39 7.98 -8.39
N LEU A 296 16.56 8.39 -7.12
CA LEU A 296 16.98 9.75 -6.79
C LEU A 296 18.45 10.02 -7.18
N ARG A 297 19.39 9.14 -6.83
CA ARG A 297 20.82 9.27 -7.18
C ARG A 297 21.05 9.32 -8.68
N THR A 298 20.27 8.56 -9.44
CA THR A 298 20.33 8.56 -10.91
C THR A 298 19.48 9.66 -11.56
N ARG A 299 18.89 10.56 -10.76
CA ARG A 299 18.07 11.71 -11.19
C ARG A 299 16.85 11.34 -12.04
N ARG A 300 16.34 10.14 -11.87
CA ARG A 300 15.08 9.71 -12.46
C ARG A 300 13.86 10.30 -11.76
N ILE A 301 14.04 10.66 -10.49
CA ILE A 301 13.07 11.42 -9.69
C ILE A 301 13.77 12.61 -9.03
N THR A 302 12.98 13.61 -8.62
CA THR A 302 13.47 14.78 -7.89
C THR A 302 13.46 14.54 -6.38
N PRO A 303 14.20 15.34 -5.58
CA PRO A 303 14.09 15.34 -4.12
C PRO A 303 12.66 15.50 -3.60
N ALA A 304 11.84 16.30 -4.27
CA ALA A 304 10.44 16.50 -3.92
C ALA A 304 9.60 15.22 -4.12
N VAL A 305 9.75 14.54 -5.25
CA VAL A 305 9.09 13.25 -5.51
C VAL A 305 9.51 12.21 -4.49
N TYR A 306 10.81 12.13 -4.18
CA TYR A 306 11.33 11.20 -3.18
C TYR A 306 10.69 11.43 -1.81
N ARG A 307 10.68 12.68 -1.29
CA ARG A 307 10.05 12.99 0.00
C ARG A 307 8.56 12.66 0.03
N LYS A 308 7.84 13.02 -1.03
CA LYS A 308 6.40 12.74 -1.14
C LYS A 308 6.11 11.25 -1.00
N VAL A 309 6.73 10.43 -1.85
CA VAL A 309 6.45 8.99 -1.89
C VAL A 309 6.94 8.27 -0.64
N CYS A 310 8.09 8.67 -0.12
CA CYS A 310 8.71 8.00 1.03
C CYS A 310 8.14 8.43 2.39
N ARG A 311 7.40 9.58 2.46
CA ARG A 311 6.99 10.14 3.74
C ARG A 311 5.73 11.01 3.70
N GLU A 312 5.71 12.05 2.87
CA GLU A 312 4.71 13.13 2.97
C GLU A 312 3.30 12.66 2.62
N ASN A 313 3.19 11.74 1.67
CA ASN A 313 1.90 11.17 1.27
C ASN A 313 1.26 10.34 2.39
N GLN A 314 2.04 9.57 3.15
CA GLN A 314 1.56 8.80 4.30
C GLN A 314 1.06 9.74 5.40
N ILE A 315 1.82 10.81 5.71
CA ILE A 315 1.40 11.83 6.67
C ILE A 315 0.05 12.42 6.26
N LYS A 316 -0.07 12.85 5.01
CA LYS A 316 -1.29 13.45 4.47
C LYS A 316 -2.46 12.46 4.44
N LEU A 317 -2.23 11.24 3.97
CA LEU A 317 -3.28 10.21 3.82
C LEU A 317 -3.87 9.81 5.17
N LEU A 318 -3.01 9.68 6.18
CA LEU A 318 -3.34 9.16 7.51
C LEU A 318 -3.66 10.26 8.53
N GLY A 319 -3.46 11.54 8.18
CA GLY A 319 -3.65 12.68 9.09
C GLY A 319 -2.73 12.60 10.30
N LEU A 320 -1.41 12.50 10.07
CA LEU A 320 -0.36 12.40 11.08
C LEU A 320 0.30 13.77 11.31
N ASP A 321 -0.44 14.73 11.78
CA ASP A 321 0.08 16.08 12.08
C ASP A 321 0.70 16.17 13.47
#